data_230b3287b4fd868370ba3ac058796d74
#
_entry.id   230b3287b4fd868370ba3ac058796d74
#
_cell.length_a   1.000
_cell.length_b   1.000
_cell.length_c   1.000
_cell.angle_alpha   90.00
_cell.angle_beta   90.00
_cell.angle_gamma   90.00
#
_symmetry.space_group_name_H-M   'P 1'
#
loop_
_entity.id
_entity.type
_entity.pdbx_description
1 polymer ?
#
loop_
_entity_poly.entity_id
_entity_poly.type
_entity_poly.pdbx_seq_one_letter_code
_entity_poly.pdbx_strand_id
1 'polypeptide(L)'
;MKYLKWLGLVLAILAVPVVAAYAIDRLFLAPDCPDCHTEATRALPLFDGTQDGLVRIQASTMEFRARAAGFDNAHGDGVILLHGFPETSVMWEPLLGELGDAGYRAIAFDQRGYSPDARPSGQKEYTKGKIASDVLAVADAAGFDRFHVIGHDFGGIIGWTVADRHPKRVLSLTSLSTPHPLAIAKALSNASSQWPRSSYVLFYWLPLLPELALGFDQAALLKSLKWRDHTNEQVEEYRRMFSEPGALHAALNWYRAFKFRSLDPVGKVRPPTLFIWDREDPAFSRIAVLETANFMDGAYRLHPVPAGHNLLLEEPKIVTADILAHLDTATKVAKQWAVALNEKPQDNDSPCDQAPPKCLRIVLSPNGGTFRIRNRCDDAYKGVVRISCSGWAPDAAVEYRFSLGAETEMAQESTGLSNGTCYYRHRLCAKKGAPPPQPRPAALFPF
;
A
#
# COMPACT_ATOMS: atom_id res chain seq x y z
N MET A 1 -21.30 40.65 28.39
CA MET A 1 -22.54 40.36 27.65
C MET A 1 -22.58 40.92 26.21
N LYS A 2 -22.13 42.13 25.91
CA LYS A 2 -22.11 42.69 24.53
C LYS A 2 -21.23 41.89 23.58
N TYR A 3 -20.03 41.49 23.97
CA TYR A 3 -19.10 40.70 23.15
C TYR A 3 -19.63 39.28 22.82
N LEU A 4 -20.36 38.64 23.74
CA LEU A 4 -20.98 37.33 23.48
C LEU A 4 -22.07 37.41 22.42
N LYS A 5 -22.85 38.50 22.45
CA LYS A 5 -23.88 38.75 21.41
C LYS A 5 -23.28 39.03 20.02
N TRP A 6 -22.15 39.79 19.97
CA TRP A 6 -21.46 40.05 18.75
C TRP A 6 -20.79 38.77 18.16
N LEU A 7 -20.18 37.95 19.02
CA LEU A 7 -19.62 36.68 18.64
C LEU A 7 -20.69 35.72 18.09
N GLY A 8 -21.86 35.67 18.73
CA GLY A 8 -23.03 34.90 18.26
C GLY A 8 -23.56 35.40 16.91
N LEU A 9 -23.60 36.72 16.71
CA LEU A 9 -24.03 37.32 15.45
C LEU A 9 -23.04 37.01 14.31
N VAL A 10 -21.73 37.11 14.55
CA VAL A 10 -20.68 36.76 13.58
C VAL A 10 -20.74 35.29 13.23
N LEU A 11 -20.90 34.41 14.21
CA LEU A 11 -21.05 32.97 13.98
C LEU A 11 -22.33 32.65 13.18
N ALA A 12 -23.43 33.35 13.46
CA ALA A 12 -24.67 33.17 12.70
C ALA A 12 -24.53 33.68 11.25
N ILE A 13 -23.87 34.81 11.04
CA ILE A 13 -23.61 35.39 9.68
C ILE A 13 -22.71 34.45 8.89
N LEU A 14 -21.76 33.76 9.51
CA LEU A 14 -20.91 32.77 8.86
C LEU A 14 -21.60 31.41 8.67
N ALA A 15 -22.52 31.04 9.56
CA ALA A 15 -23.23 29.75 9.48
C ALA A 15 -24.38 29.77 8.45
N VAL A 16 -25.08 30.90 8.29
CA VAL A 16 -26.20 30.99 7.35
C VAL A 16 -25.82 30.71 5.88
N PRO A 17 -24.77 31.28 5.31
CA PRO A 17 -24.37 30.94 3.94
C PRO A 17 -23.89 29.50 3.82
N VAL A 18 -23.27 28.93 4.85
CA VAL A 18 -22.82 27.51 4.86
C VAL A 18 -24.03 26.57 4.89
N VAL A 19 -25.03 26.85 5.71
CA VAL A 19 -26.28 26.07 5.77
C VAL A 19 -27.10 26.27 4.48
N ALA A 20 -27.14 27.47 3.94
CA ALA A 20 -27.82 27.74 2.67
C ALA A 20 -27.11 27.01 1.50
N ALA A 21 -25.79 27.05 1.43
CA ALA A 21 -25.02 26.32 0.43
C ALA A 21 -25.23 24.80 0.54
N TYR A 22 -25.28 24.27 1.75
CA TYR A 22 -25.60 22.85 2.00
C TYR A 22 -27.03 22.48 1.56
N ALA A 23 -28.00 23.35 1.86
CA ALA A 23 -29.38 23.14 1.44
C ALA A 23 -29.54 23.25 -0.07
N ILE A 24 -28.82 24.18 -0.73
CA ILE A 24 -28.80 24.35 -2.19
C ILE A 24 -28.16 23.09 -2.83
N ASP A 25 -27.02 22.62 -2.32
CA ASP A 25 -26.36 21.40 -2.81
C ASP A 25 -27.30 20.19 -2.71
N ARG A 26 -27.97 20.01 -1.58
CA ARG A 26 -28.89 18.88 -1.36
C ARG A 26 -30.20 18.95 -2.14
N LEU A 27 -30.71 20.18 -2.39
CA LEU A 27 -32.04 20.38 -3.00
C LEU A 27 -31.97 20.67 -4.49
N PHE A 28 -30.89 21.27 -4.99
CA PHE A 28 -30.81 21.80 -6.34
C PHE A 28 -29.63 21.27 -7.19
N LEU A 29 -28.58 20.70 -6.56
CA LEU A 29 -27.41 20.20 -7.27
C LEU A 29 -27.34 18.66 -7.28
N ALA A 30 -28.42 17.98 -6.92
CA ALA A 30 -28.60 16.55 -7.16
C ALA A 30 -29.49 16.38 -8.41
N PRO A 31 -29.00 16.63 -9.61
CA PRO A 31 -29.82 16.43 -10.81
C PRO A 31 -30.05 14.94 -11.01
N ASP A 32 -31.23 14.57 -11.48
CA ASP A 32 -31.41 13.36 -12.24
C ASP A 32 -30.39 13.40 -13.38
N CYS A 33 -29.39 12.58 -13.31
CA CYS A 33 -28.29 12.56 -14.27
C CYS A 33 -28.33 11.23 -15.04
N PRO A 34 -29.04 11.19 -16.19
CA PRO A 34 -29.21 9.97 -16.98
C PRO A 34 -27.87 9.41 -17.52
N ASP A 35 -26.85 10.24 -17.64
CA ASP A 35 -25.51 9.86 -18.11
C ASP A 35 -24.47 9.82 -16.96
N CYS A 36 -24.93 9.66 -15.72
CA CYS A 36 -24.06 9.60 -14.56
C CYS A 36 -23.21 8.34 -14.53
N HIS A 37 -22.06 8.46 -13.87
CA HIS A 37 -21.16 7.37 -13.58
C HIS A 37 -21.88 6.17 -12.87
N THR A 38 -22.87 6.45 -12.03
CA THR A 38 -23.70 5.43 -11.36
C THR A 38 -24.49 4.58 -12.36
N GLU A 39 -25.23 5.19 -13.28
CA GLU A 39 -26.01 4.46 -14.30
C GLU A 39 -25.08 3.68 -15.23
N ALA A 40 -24.01 4.31 -15.70
CA ALA A 40 -22.99 3.66 -16.52
C ALA A 40 -22.36 2.47 -15.78
N THR A 41 -22.09 2.61 -14.48
CA THR A 41 -21.53 1.51 -13.66
C THR A 41 -22.52 0.37 -13.52
N ARG A 42 -23.79 0.64 -13.24
CA ARG A 42 -24.84 -0.41 -13.09
C ARG A 42 -25.11 -1.19 -14.37
N ALA A 43 -24.85 -0.58 -15.54
CA ALA A 43 -24.96 -1.23 -16.83
C ALA A 43 -23.79 -2.20 -17.15
N LEU A 44 -22.69 -2.15 -16.41
CA LEU A 44 -21.53 -3.00 -16.64
C LEU A 44 -21.85 -4.48 -16.34
N PRO A 45 -21.16 -5.42 -16.99
CA PRO A 45 -21.28 -6.84 -16.66
C PRO A 45 -20.77 -7.11 -15.25
N LEU A 46 -21.38 -8.07 -14.58
CA LEU A 46 -20.85 -8.59 -13.32
C LEU A 46 -19.65 -9.48 -13.63
N PHE A 47 -18.57 -9.28 -12.90
CA PHE A 47 -17.36 -10.06 -13.04
C PHE A 47 -17.61 -11.53 -12.66
N ASP A 48 -17.30 -12.44 -13.56
CA ASP A 48 -17.46 -13.89 -13.40
C ASP A 48 -16.13 -14.65 -13.25
N GLY A 49 -15.01 -13.92 -13.20
CA GLY A 49 -13.68 -14.50 -13.05
C GLY A 49 -12.95 -14.81 -14.36
N THR A 50 -13.53 -14.50 -15.51
CA THR A 50 -12.96 -14.87 -16.82
C THR A 50 -12.81 -13.71 -17.80
N GLN A 51 -13.51 -12.58 -17.58
CA GLN A 51 -13.50 -11.48 -18.53
C GLN A 51 -12.51 -10.37 -18.17
N ASP A 52 -11.91 -9.79 -19.19
CA ASP A 52 -11.16 -8.54 -19.14
C ASP A 52 -12.07 -7.34 -19.38
N GLY A 53 -11.55 -6.15 -19.04
CA GLY A 53 -12.21 -4.88 -19.29
C GLY A 53 -12.92 -4.31 -18.07
N LEU A 54 -13.89 -3.44 -18.33
CA LEU A 54 -14.64 -2.72 -17.30
C LEU A 54 -15.81 -3.56 -16.82
N VAL A 55 -15.86 -3.84 -15.52
CA VAL A 55 -16.78 -4.76 -14.87
C VAL A 55 -17.28 -4.24 -13.52
N ARG A 56 -18.28 -4.90 -12.94
CA ARG A 56 -18.66 -4.78 -11.53
C ARG A 56 -18.21 -6.01 -10.78
N ILE A 57 -17.64 -5.84 -9.60
CA ILE A 57 -17.22 -6.93 -8.72
C ILE A 57 -18.04 -6.89 -7.46
N GLN A 58 -18.83 -7.95 -7.21
CA GLN A 58 -19.51 -8.14 -5.94
C GLN A 58 -18.49 -8.65 -4.91
N ALA A 59 -18.16 -7.83 -3.93
CA ALA A 59 -17.21 -8.18 -2.89
C ALA A 59 -17.81 -7.90 -1.52
N SER A 60 -18.07 -8.96 -0.75
CA SER A 60 -18.81 -8.90 0.50
C SER A 60 -20.19 -8.25 0.31
N THR A 61 -20.50 -7.18 1.02
CA THR A 61 -21.79 -6.46 0.97
C THR A 61 -21.80 -5.28 0.01
N MET A 62 -20.69 -5.03 -0.72
CA MET A 62 -20.53 -3.89 -1.61
C MET A 62 -20.26 -4.36 -3.03
N GLU A 63 -20.61 -3.52 -4.00
CA GLU A 63 -20.27 -3.71 -5.39
C GLU A 63 -19.29 -2.63 -5.84
N PHE A 64 -18.20 -3.05 -6.48
CA PHE A 64 -17.14 -2.17 -6.91
C PHE A 64 -17.06 -2.15 -8.44
N ARG A 65 -16.99 -0.96 -9.03
CA ARG A 65 -16.59 -0.77 -10.41
C ARG A 65 -15.09 -1.08 -10.51
N ALA A 66 -14.71 -1.87 -11.49
CA ALA A 66 -13.33 -2.35 -11.62
C ALA A 66 -12.93 -2.53 -13.09
N ARG A 67 -11.62 -2.54 -13.30
CA ARG A 67 -10.97 -2.91 -14.55
C ARG A 67 -10.16 -4.17 -14.33
N ALA A 68 -10.43 -5.17 -15.14
CA ALA A 68 -9.74 -6.46 -15.10
C ALA A 68 -8.89 -6.64 -16.35
N ALA A 69 -7.75 -7.30 -16.22
CA ALA A 69 -6.88 -7.66 -17.34
C ALA A 69 -6.14 -8.98 -17.09
N GLY A 70 -5.92 -9.75 -18.13
CA GLY A 70 -5.15 -10.99 -18.11
C GLY A 70 -5.91 -12.20 -17.55
N PHE A 71 -7.23 -12.18 -17.54
CA PHE A 71 -8.07 -13.28 -17.03
C PHE A 71 -8.25 -14.44 -18.01
N ASP A 72 -7.78 -14.31 -19.23
CA ASP A 72 -7.54 -15.42 -20.15
C ASP A 72 -6.41 -16.35 -19.67
N ASN A 73 -5.52 -15.87 -18.79
CA ASN A 73 -4.46 -16.65 -18.16
C ASN A 73 -4.90 -17.26 -16.84
N ALA A 74 -5.50 -18.45 -16.90
CA ALA A 74 -6.05 -19.13 -15.72
C ALA A 74 -5.04 -19.40 -14.59
N HIS A 75 -3.72 -19.35 -14.86
CA HIS A 75 -2.65 -19.65 -13.90
C HIS A 75 -1.81 -18.43 -13.50
N GLY A 76 -2.16 -17.24 -13.97
CA GLY A 76 -1.47 -16.00 -13.62
C GLY A 76 -1.61 -15.65 -12.14
N ASP A 77 -0.52 -15.18 -11.52
CA ASP A 77 -0.59 -14.64 -10.17
C ASP A 77 -1.48 -13.39 -10.13
N GLY A 78 -2.24 -13.20 -9.05
CA GLY A 78 -3.14 -12.07 -8.90
C GLY A 78 -2.42 -10.76 -8.57
N VAL A 79 -2.88 -9.64 -9.11
CA VAL A 79 -2.42 -8.29 -8.80
C VAL A 79 -3.61 -7.41 -8.49
N ILE A 80 -3.61 -6.74 -7.34
CA ILE A 80 -4.62 -5.73 -6.97
C ILE A 80 -3.97 -4.34 -7.02
N LEU A 81 -4.61 -3.42 -7.75
CA LEU A 81 -4.14 -2.04 -7.95
C LEU A 81 -5.08 -1.04 -7.26
N LEU A 82 -4.49 -0.15 -6.46
CA LEU A 82 -5.19 0.75 -5.55
C LEU A 82 -4.84 2.20 -5.90
N HIS A 83 -5.83 2.95 -6.39
CA HIS A 83 -5.68 4.35 -6.76
C HIS A 83 -5.65 5.29 -5.54
N GLY A 84 -5.26 6.53 -5.75
CA GLY A 84 -5.29 7.61 -4.77
C GLY A 84 -6.45 8.57 -4.92
N PHE A 85 -6.34 9.75 -4.29
CA PHE A 85 -7.26 10.87 -4.43
C PHE A 85 -6.64 11.93 -5.36
N PRO A 86 -7.37 12.46 -6.29
CA PRO A 86 -8.78 12.22 -6.67
C PRO A 86 -8.92 11.33 -7.91
N GLU A 87 -8.17 10.24 -7.99
CA GLU A 87 -8.14 9.33 -9.13
C GLU A 87 -9.16 8.19 -8.97
N THR A 88 -9.36 7.42 -10.05
CA THR A 88 -10.13 6.17 -10.07
C THR A 88 -9.28 5.04 -10.66
N SER A 89 -9.85 3.86 -10.82
CA SER A 89 -9.18 2.73 -11.45
C SER A 89 -8.66 3.00 -12.87
N VAL A 90 -9.15 4.04 -13.56
CA VAL A 90 -8.72 4.40 -14.92
C VAL A 90 -7.24 4.81 -15.00
N MET A 91 -6.66 5.32 -13.90
CA MET A 91 -5.23 5.64 -13.88
C MET A 91 -4.33 4.43 -14.17
N TRP A 92 -4.85 3.24 -13.92
CA TRP A 92 -4.11 1.99 -14.04
C TRP A 92 -4.20 1.35 -15.42
N GLU A 93 -5.02 1.88 -16.36
CA GLU A 93 -5.19 1.29 -17.70
C GLU A 93 -3.87 1.04 -18.43
N PRO A 94 -2.88 1.95 -18.42
CA PRO A 94 -1.60 1.69 -19.09
C PRO A 94 -0.86 0.48 -18.48
N LEU A 95 -0.91 0.31 -17.17
CA LEU A 95 -0.23 -0.79 -16.47
C LEU A 95 -1.01 -2.10 -16.54
N LEU A 96 -2.35 -2.05 -16.61
CA LEU A 96 -3.20 -3.24 -16.69
C LEU A 96 -2.89 -4.07 -17.93
N GLY A 97 -2.74 -3.42 -19.09
CA GLY A 97 -2.34 -4.11 -20.33
C GLY A 97 -0.99 -4.81 -20.21
N GLU A 98 0.02 -4.08 -19.72
CA GLU A 98 1.36 -4.63 -19.50
C GLU A 98 1.40 -5.80 -18.52
N LEU A 99 0.55 -5.76 -17.46
CA LEU A 99 0.41 -6.87 -16.52
C LEU A 99 -0.24 -8.10 -17.16
N GLY A 100 -1.30 -7.90 -17.96
CA GLY A 100 -1.94 -8.97 -18.72
C GLY A 100 -0.97 -9.63 -19.69
N ASP A 101 -0.24 -8.85 -20.49
CA ASP A 101 0.77 -9.31 -21.44
C ASP A 101 1.92 -10.05 -20.74
N ALA A 102 2.26 -9.66 -19.51
CA ALA A 102 3.25 -10.34 -18.68
C ALA A 102 2.69 -11.59 -17.97
N GLY A 103 1.43 -11.95 -18.19
CA GLY A 103 0.79 -13.17 -17.69
C GLY A 103 0.22 -13.06 -16.28
N TYR A 104 0.05 -11.88 -15.72
CA TYR A 104 -0.63 -11.65 -14.46
C TYR A 104 -2.14 -11.48 -14.67
N ARG A 105 -2.94 -11.82 -13.65
CA ARG A 105 -4.36 -11.46 -13.56
C ARG A 105 -4.50 -10.22 -12.69
N ALA A 106 -4.84 -9.10 -13.27
CA ALA A 106 -4.81 -7.81 -12.60
C ALA A 106 -6.23 -7.21 -12.44
N ILE A 107 -6.52 -6.66 -11.27
CA ILE A 107 -7.74 -5.91 -10.99
C ILE A 107 -7.37 -4.56 -10.38
N ALA A 108 -7.81 -3.49 -11.04
CA ALA A 108 -7.88 -2.15 -10.49
C ALA A 108 -9.34 -1.80 -10.21
N PHE A 109 -9.70 -1.45 -8.98
CA PHE A 109 -11.08 -1.14 -8.64
C PHE A 109 -11.23 0.26 -8.05
N ASP A 110 -12.38 0.88 -8.32
CA ASP A 110 -12.76 2.15 -7.71
C ASP A 110 -13.10 1.88 -6.25
N GLN A 111 -12.19 2.26 -5.36
CA GLN A 111 -12.24 1.87 -3.95
C GLN A 111 -13.45 2.47 -3.23
N ARG A 112 -13.67 2.06 -1.98
CA ARG A 112 -14.72 2.57 -1.09
C ARG A 112 -14.80 4.10 -1.12
N GLY A 113 -15.99 4.63 -1.41
CA GLY A 113 -16.26 6.07 -1.60
C GLY A 113 -16.29 6.51 -3.06
N TYR A 114 -15.68 5.73 -3.95
CA TYR A 114 -15.60 6.02 -5.39
C TYR A 114 -16.61 5.20 -6.19
N SER A 115 -16.68 3.89 -5.99
CA SER A 115 -17.75 3.09 -6.60
C SER A 115 -19.12 3.52 -6.06
N PRO A 116 -20.14 3.67 -6.92
CA PRO A 116 -21.47 4.15 -6.54
C PRO A 116 -22.10 3.32 -5.39
N ASP A 117 -22.02 2.00 -5.48
CA ASP A 117 -22.63 1.08 -4.52
C ASP A 117 -21.69 0.71 -3.35
N ALA A 118 -20.58 1.47 -3.20
CA ALA A 118 -19.63 1.36 -2.10
C ALA A 118 -19.38 2.72 -1.39
N ARG A 119 -20.43 3.50 -1.16
CA ARG A 119 -20.40 4.81 -0.49
C ARG A 119 -21.15 4.79 0.86
N PRO A 120 -20.67 4.03 1.86
CA PRO A 120 -21.35 3.96 3.15
C PRO A 120 -21.36 5.32 3.86
N SER A 121 -22.39 5.58 4.65
CA SER A 121 -22.48 6.81 5.43
C SER A 121 -21.56 6.76 6.66
N GLY A 122 -20.97 7.92 6.99
CA GLY A 122 -20.17 8.10 8.19
C GLY A 122 -18.67 7.88 8.02
N GLN A 123 -17.90 8.77 8.61
CA GLN A 123 -16.44 8.83 8.45
C GLN A 123 -15.70 7.57 8.98
N LYS A 124 -16.25 6.89 10.00
CA LYS A 124 -15.66 5.65 10.54
C LYS A 124 -15.68 4.49 9.54
N GLU A 125 -16.54 4.58 8.52
CA GLU A 125 -16.60 3.56 7.46
C GLU A 125 -15.40 3.63 6.51
N TYR A 126 -14.60 4.70 6.57
CA TYR A 126 -13.46 4.97 5.69
C TYR A 126 -12.11 4.81 6.38
N THR A 127 -12.03 4.09 7.51
CA THR A 127 -10.75 3.75 8.13
C THR A 127 -9.95 2.82 7.23
N LYS A 128 -8.62 2.90 7.32
CA LYS A 128 -7.69 2.09 6.53
C LYS A 128 -8.00 0.59 6.61
N GLY A 129 -8.33 0.10 7.82
CA GLY A 129 -8.66 -1.31 8.02
C GLY A 129 -9.92 -1.74 7.28
N LYS A 130 -10.94 -0.88 7.20
CA LYS A 130 -12.16 -1.19 6.44
C LYS A 130 -11.89 -1.22 4.93
N ILE A 131 -11.13 -0.25 4.43
CA ILE A 131 -10.74 -0.23 3.01
C ILE A 131 -9.81 -1.42 2.70
N ALA A 132 -8.89 -1.76 3.61
CA ALA A 132 -8.05 -2.96 3.46
C ALA A 132 -8.89 -4.26 3.43
N SER A 133 -10.00 -4.32 4.18
CA SER A 133 -10.92 -5.46 4.11
C SER A 133 -11.62 -5.56 2.76
N ASP A 134 -11.91 -4.44 2.10
CA ASP A 134 -12.45 -4.45 0.73
C ASP A 134 -11.44 -5.01 -0.26
N VAL A 135 -10.16 -4.68 -0.11
CA VAL A 135 -9.08 -5.26 -0.95
C VAL A 135 -9.07 -6.78 -0.87
N LEU A 136 -9.21 -7.34 0.34
CA LEU A 136 -9.28 -8.78 0.52
C LEU A 136 -10.55 -9.36 -0.10
N ALA A 137 -11.69 -8.71 0.08
CA ALA A 137 -12.95 -9.16 -0.47
C ALA A 137 -12.94 -9.16 -2.02
N VAL A 138 -12.33 -8.14 -2.63
CA VAL A 138 -12.12 -8.08 -4.09
C VAL A 138 -11.15 -9.18 -4.53
N ALA A 139 -10.06 -9.41 -3.81
CA ALA A 139 -9.12 -10.49 -4.10
C ALA A 139 -9.79 -11.87 -4.01
N ASP A 140 -10.63 -12.09 -3.00
CA ASP A 140 -11.39 -13.33 -2.82
C ASP A 140 -12.41 -13.54 -3.96
N ALA A 141 -13.12 -12.47 -4.36
CA ALA A 141 -14.06 -12.51 -5.49
C ALA A 141 -13.36 -12.79 -6.83
N ALA A 142 -12.09 -12.38 -6.95
CA ALA A 142 -11.23 -12.65 -8.11
C ALA A 142 -10.55 -14.03 -8.06
N GLY A 143 -10.77 -14.81 -7.00
CA GLY A 143 -10.14 -16.12 -6.81
C GLY A 143 -8.63 -16.03 -6.49
N PHE A 144 -8.17 -14.94 -5.87
CA PHE A 144 -6.77 -14.76 -5.49
C PHE A 144 -6.54 -15.19 -4.04
N ASP A 145 -6.03 -16.38 -3.81
CA ASP A 145 -5.59 -16.81 -2.48
C ASP A 145 -4.41 -15.96 -1.98
N ARG A 146 -3.43 -15.71 -2.87
CA ARG A 146 -2.31 -14.81 -2.66
C ARG A 146 -2.18 -13.87 -3.85
N PHE A 147 -1.77 -12.63 -3.58
CA PHE A 147 -1.71 -11.60 -4.62
C PHE A 147 -0.64 -10.55 -4.34
N HIS A 148 -0.23 -9.86 -5.39
CA HIS A 148 0.57 -8.65 -5.31
C HIS A 148 -0.33 -7.44 -5.08
N VAL A 149 0.17 -6.45 -4.34
CA VAL A 149 -0.51 -5.17 -4.13
C VAL A 149 0.33 -4.05 -4.71
N ILE A 150 -0.29 -3.23 -5.55
CA ILE A 150 0.30 -2.00 -6.09
C ILE A 150 -0.60 -0.85 -5.65
N GLY A 151 -0.04 0.17 -4.97
CA GLY A 151 -0.82 1.30 -4.50
C GLY A 151 -0.14 2.63 -4.76
N HIS A 152 -0.91 3.61 -5.21
CA HIS A 152 -0.49 5.00 -5.41
C HIS A 152 -1.21 5.92 -4.42
N ASP A 153 -0.52 6.92 -3.87
CA ASP A 153 -1.06 7.91 -2.94
C ASP A 153 -1.82 7.25 -1.76
N PHE A 154 -3.12 7.51 -1.59
CA PHE A 154 -3.95 6.82 -0.60
C PHE A 154 -3.97 5.31 -0.79
N GLY A 155 -3.98 4.83 -2.03
CA GLY A 155 -3.86 3.42 -2.34
C GLY A 155 -2.57 2.81 -1.81
N GLY A 156 -1.48 3.59 -1.77
CA GLY A 156 -0.24 3.21 -1.10
C GLY A 156 -0.43 3.02 0.40
N ILE A 157 -1.14 3.95 1.09
CA ILE A 157 -1.48 3.80 2.52
C ILE A 157 -2.27 2.51 2.78
N ILE A 158 -3.22 2.19 1.90
CA ILE A 158 -4.00 0.95 1.99
C ILE A 158 -3.11 -0.26 1.72
N GLY A 159 -2.25 -0.20 0.70
CA GLY A 159 -1.28 -1.25 0.38
C GLY A 159 -0.37 -1.59 1.58
N TRP A 160 0.17 -0.58 2.26
CA TRP A 160 0.92 -0.76 3.51
C TRP A 160 0.08 -1.45 4.59
N THR A 161 -1.20 -1.08 4.71
CA THR A 161 -2.12 -1.65 5.71
C THR A 161 -2.41 -3.12 5.42
N VAL A 162 -2.67 -3.48 4.15
CA VAL A 162 -2.91 -4.86 3.73
C VAL A 162 -1.67 -5.72 3.94
N ALA A 163 -0.49 -5.21 3.56
CA ALA A 163 0.77 -5.94 3.69
C ALA A 163 1.16 -6.20 5.16
N ASP A 164 0.89 -5.26 6.07
CA ASP A 164 1.13 -5.44 7.51
C ASP A 164 0.15 -6.47 8.12
N ARG A 165 -1.15 -6.33 7.84
CA ARG A 165 -2.18 -7.11 8.52
C ARG A 165 -2.39 -8.50 7.94
N HIS A 166 -2.15 -8.63 6.64
CA HIS A 166 -2.38 -9.87 5.89
C HIS A 166 -1.12 -10.36 5.15
N PRO A 167 0.04 -10.45 5.84
CA PRO A 167 1.32 -10.78 5.20
C PRO A 167 1.34 -12.18 4.55
N LYS A 168 0.41 -13.06 4.93
CA LYS A 168 0.27 -14.39 4.31
C LYS A 168 -0.47 -14.34 2.97
N ARG A 169 -1.31 -13.32 2.76
CA ARG A 169 -2.07 -13.10 1.52
C ARG A 169 -1.26 -12.31 0.50
N VAL A 170 -0.32 -11.48 0.93
CA VAL A 170 0.45 -10.56 0.07
C VAL A 170 1.74 -11.22 -0.39
N LEU A 171 1.90 -11.39 -1.71
CA LEU A 171 3.12 -11.85 -2.36
C LEU A 171 4.20 -10.78 -2.35
N SER A 172 3.82 -9.54 -2.70
CA SER A 172 4.67 -8.35 -2.59
C SER A 172 3.83 -7.08 -2.53
N LEU A 173 4.43 -6.00 -2.05
CA LEU A 173 3.89 -4.65 -2.09
C LEU A 173 4.72 -3.78 -3.01
N THR A 174 4.06 -3.03 -3.91
CA THR A 174 4.65 -1.87 -4.59
C THR A 174 3.92 -0.61 -4.12
N SER A 175 4.65 0.32 -3.51
CA SER A 175 4.11 1.63 -3.13
C SER A 175 4.66 2.68 -4.08
N LEU A 176 3.77 3.39 -4.78
CA LEU A 176 4.11 4.51 -5.64
C LEU A 176 3.87 5.81 -4.88
N SER A 177 4.88 6.64 -4.80
CA SER A 177 4.91 7.97 -4.15
C SER A 177 4.72 7.97 -2.63
N THR A 178 4.10 6.95 -2.02
CA THR A 178 3.62 7.01 -0.64
C THR A 178 4.51 6.27 0.35
N PRO A 179 5.16 6.99 1.30
CA PRO A 179 5.93 6.39 2.38
C PRO A 179 5.05 5.59 3.35
N HIS A 180 5.70 4.76 4.17
CA HIS A 180 5.02 4.04 5.24
C HIS A 180 4.29 4.99 6.20
N PRO A 181 3.01 4.72 6.62
CA PRO A 181 2.22 5.62 7.45
C PRO A 181 2.90 6.09 8.75
N LEU A 182 3.67 5.22 9.41
CA LEU A 182 4.44 5.60 10.60
C LEU A 182 5.63 6.50 10.27
N ALA A 183 6.22 6.35 9.09
CA ALA A 183 7.29 7.25 8.63
C ALA A 183 6.76 8.65 8.35
N ILE A 184 5.57 8.76 7.74
CA ILE A 184 4.86 10.04 7.56
C ILE A 184 4.57 10.68 8.93
N ALA A 185 4.01 9.91 9.87
CA ALA A 185 3.70 10.40 11.22
C ALA A 185 4.97 10.89 11.95
N LYS A 186 6.08 10.16 11.83
CA LYS A 186 7.38 10.56 12.41
C LYS A 186 7.92 11.82 11.75
N ALA A 187 7.81 11.95 10.44
CA ALA A 187 8.21 13.15 9.72
C ALA A 187 7.37 14.38 10.11
N LEU A 188 6.06 14.20 10.33
CA LEU A 188 5.17 15.25 10.83
C LEU A 188 5.53 15.70 12.24
N SER A 189 5.97 14.80 13.13
CA SER A 189 6.33 15.14 14.51
C SER A 189 7.71 15.79 14.66
N ASN A 190 8.66 15.47 13.75
CA ASN A 190 10.08 15.83 13.93
C ASN A 190 10.64 16.73 12.82
N ALA A 191 9.89 16.98 11.74
CA ALA A 191 10.42 17.69 10.58
C ALA A 191 9.46 18.75 10.05
N SER A 192 9.92 20.00 10.06
CA SER A 192 9.19 21.13 9.47
C SER A 192 8.88 20.95 7.97
N SER A 193 9.63 20.12 7.26
CA SER A 193 9.49 19.92 5.82
C SER A 193 8.21 19.14 5.40
N GLN A 194 7.65 18.30 6.29
CA GLN A 194 6.43 17.54 5.97
C GLN A 194 5.15 18.37 6.20
N TRP A 195 5.15 19.26 7.19
CA TRP A 195 3.97 20.07 7.52
C TRP A 195 3.41 20.89 6.35
N PRO A 196 4.21 21.66 5.59
CA PRO A 196 3.69 22.40 4.44
C PRO A 196 3.08 21.48 3.39
N ARG A 197 3.70 20.31 3.16
CA ARG A 197 3.24 19.30 2.20
C ARG A 197 1.93 18.63 2.59
N SER A 198 1.65 18.52 3.88
CA SER A 198 0.43 17.90 4.41
C SER A 198 -0.64 18.92 4.84
N SER A 199 -0.38 20.22 4.71
CA SER A 199 -1.30 21.27 5.21
C SER A 199 -2.67 21.28 4.53
N TYR A 200 -2.74 20.86 3.26
CA TYR A 200 -4.01 20.73 2.54
C TYR A 200 -5.00 19.75 3.20
N VAL A 201 -4.50 18.77 3.97
CA VAL A 201 -5.34 17.82 4.71
C VAL A 201 -6.21 18.56 5.73
N LEU A 202 -5.71 19.65 6.32
CA LEU A 202 -6.49 20.47 7.25
C LEU A 202 -7.71 21.09 6.56
N PHE A 203 -7.56 21.51 5.30
CA PHE A 203 -8.68 22.00 4.50
C PHE A 203 -9.70 20.88 4.27
N TYR A 204 -9.27 19.67 3.90
CA TYR A 204 -10.16 18.53 3.67
C TYR A 204 -10.88 18.02 4.93
N TRP A 205 -10.40 18.37 6.11
CA TRP A 205 -11.08 18.07 7.38
C TRP A 205 -12.27 19.00 7.67
N LEU A 206 -12.33 20.15 7.02
CA LEU A 206 -13.44 21.06 7.20
C LEU A 206 -14.73 20.43 6.65
N PRO A 207 -15.86 20.66 7.31
CA PRO A 207 -17.15 20.25 6.75
C PRO A 207 -17.57 21.18 5.60
N LEU A 208 -18.10 20.64 4.53
CA LEU A 208 -18.73 21.31 3.40
C LEU A 208 -17.83 22.19 2.52
N LEU A 209 -16.87 22.92 3.09
CA LEU A 209 -16.01 23.83 2.32
C LEU A 209 -15.19 23.11 1.23
N PRO A 210 -14.56 21.95 1.49
CA PRO A 210 -13.89 21.20 0.44
C PRO A 210 -14.85 20.71 -0.66
N GLU A 211 -16.04 20.24 -0.29
CA GLU A 211 -17.05 19.79 -1.23
C GLU A 211 -17.52 20.95 -2.14
N LEU A 212 -17.75 22.13 -1.57
CA LEU A 212 -18.12 23.32 -2.35
C LEU A 212 -16.97 23.76 -3.27
N ALA A 213 -15.75 23.81 -2.75
CA ALA A 213 -14.60 24.29 -3.53
C ALA A 213 -14.21 23.34 -4.67
N LEU A 214 -14.23 22.02 -4.41
CA LEU A 214 -13.82 21.00 -5.39
C LEU A 214 -14.98 20.58 -6.30
N GLY A 215 -16.21 20.61 -5.79
CA GLY A 215 -17.42 20.19 -6.53
C GLY A 215 -18.07 21.31 -7.36
N PHE A 216 -17.59 22.56 -7.22
CA PHE A 216 -18.15 23.70 -7.94
C PHE A 216 -18.05 23.47 -9.46
N ASP A 217 -19.11 23.88 -10.18
CA ASP A 217 -19.21 23.76 -11.63
C ASP A 217 -18.83 22.35 -12.15
N GLN A 218 -19.52 21.33 -11.65
CA GLN A 218 -19.28 19.94 -12.03
C GLN A 218 -17.82 19.53 -11.85
N ALA A 219 -17.26 19.82 -10.70
CA ALA A 219 -15.86 19.51 -10.35
C ALA A 219 -14.82 20.22 -11.27
N ALA A 220 -15.14 21.42 -11.79
CA ALA A 220 -14.25 22.19 -12.66
C ALA A 220 -12.90 22.49 -11.99
N LEU A 221 -12.85 22.61 -10.66
CA LEU A 221 -11.60 22.78 -9.92
C LEU A 221 -10.70 21.55 -10.07
N LEU A 222 -11.27 20.35 -10.12
CA LEU A 222 -10.50 19.12 -10.40
C LEU A 222 -9.89 19.15 -11.80
N LYS A 223 -10.59 19.73 -12.80
CA LYS A 223 -10.02 19.97 -14.14
C LYS A 223 -8.87 20.97 -14.13
N SER A 224 -8.92 21.97 -13.22
CA SER A 224 -7.88 22.99 -13.11
C SER A 224 -6.61 22.52 -12.39
N LEU A 225 -6.68 21.44 -11.62
CA LEU A 225 -5.49 20.76 -11.14
C LEU A 225 -4.71 20.37 -12.39
N LYS A 226 -3.48 20.86 -12.52
CA LYS A 226 -2.63 20.57 -13.68
C LYS A 226 -2.31 19.08 -13.70
N TRP A 227 -3.18 18.31 -14.30
CA TRP A 227 -3.02 16.89 -14.53
C TRP A 227 -2.01 16.70 -15.65
N ARG A 228 -0.72 16.87 -15.33
CA ARG A 228 0.34 16.50 -16.27
C ARG A 228 0.16 15.03 -16.62
N ASP A 229 0.20 14.75 -17.91
CA ASP A 229 0.26 13.41 -18.47
C ASP A 229 -1.02 12.56 -18.36
N HIS A 230 -2.11 13.08 -17.78
CA HIS A 230 -3.43 12.45 -17.86
C HIS A 230 -4.08 12.69 -19.23
N THR A 231 -4.75 11.66 -19.73
CA THR A 231 -5.58 11.83 -20.94
C THR A 231 -6.88 12.60 -20.63
N ASN A 232 -7.49 13.16 -21.66
CA ASN A 232 -8.77 13.86 -21.51
C ASN A 232 -9.87 12.91 -21.00
N GLU A 233 -9.82 11.63 -21.41
CA GLU A 233 -10.74 10.58 -21.00
C GLU A 233 -10.62 10.28 -19.50
N GLN A 234 -9.40 10.18 -18.97
CA GLN A 234 -9.16 9.99 -17.54
C GLN A 234 -9.68 11.15 -16.73
N VAL A 235 -9.36 12.40 -17.12
CA VAL A 235 -9.84 13.59 -16.43
C VAL A 235 -11.36 13.66 -16.47
N GLU A 236 -11.99 13.32 -17.60
CA GLU A 236 -13.44 13.33 -17.74
C GLU A 236 -14.11 12.26 -16.88
N GLU A 237 -13.50 11.07 -16.73
CA GLU A 237 -14.01 10.04 -15.82
C GLU A 237 -13.99 10.53 -14.37
N TYR A 238 -12.87 11.13 -13.91
CA TYR A 238 -12.79 11.70 -12.57
C TYR A 238 -13.86 12.77 -12.34
N ARG A 239 -14.04 13.66 -13.32
CA ARG A 239 -15.05 14.71 -13.26
C ARG A 239 -16.46 14.13 -13.14
N ARG A 240 -16.82 13.15 -13.97
CA ARG A 240 -18.14 12.50 -13.93
C ARG A 240 -18.40 11.86 -12.58
N MET A 241 -17.43 11.11 -12.06
CA MET A 241 -17.55 10.48 -10.75
C MET A 241 -17.76 11.50 -9.64
N PHE A 242 -16.96 12.58 -9.59
CA PHE A 242 -17.06 13.59 -8.54
C PHE A 242 -18.24 14.54 -8.70
N SER A 243 -18.86 14.61 -9.87
CA SER A 243 -20.10 15.35 -10.09
C SER A 243 -21.33 14.66 -9.50
N GLU A 244 -21.20 13.37 -9.14
CA GLU A 244 -22.32 12.63 -8.54
C GLU A 244 -22.59 13.06 -7.09
N PRO A 245 -23.89 13.11 -6.70
CA PRO A 245 -24.26 13.42 -5.32
C PRO A 245 -23.56 12.49 -4.32
N GLY A 246 -22.88 13.07 -3.33
CA GLY A 246 -22.20 12.35 -2.26
C GLY A 246 -20.85 11.71 -2.61
N ALA A 247 -20.46 11.63 -3.89
CA ALA A 247 -19.19 11.01 -4.29
C ALA A 247 -17.98 11.73 -3.71
N LEU A 248 -17.90 13.04 -3.89
CA LEU A 248 -16.81 13.85 -3.34
C LEU A 248 -16.77 13.81 -1.81
N HIS A 249 -17.95 13.87 -1.16
CA HIS A 249 -18.04 13.71 0.30
C HIS A 249 -17.49 12.36 0.77
N ALA A 250 -17.84 11.28 0.08
CA ALA A 250 -17.38 9.94 0.38
C ALA A 250 -15.86 9.80 0.21
N ALA A 251 -15.30 10.32 -0.89
CA ALA A 251 -13.87 10.34 -1.12
C ALA A 251 -13.10 11.17 -0.07
N LEU A 252 -13.61 12.36 0.30
CA LEU A 252 -13.03 13.20 1.35
C LEU A 252 -13.08 12.55 2.73
N ASN A 253 -13.97 11.61 2.97
CA ASN A 253 -14.00 10.86 4.21
C ASN A 253 -12.76 9.99 4.42
N TRP A 254 -11.97 9.68 3.40
CA TRP A 254 -10.66 9.06 3.56
C TRP A 254 -9.74 9.93 4.41
N TYR A 255 -9.67 11.23 4.12
CA TYR A 255 -8.90 12.20 4.92
C TYR A 255 -9.50 12.40 6.32
N ARG A 256 -10.82 12.51 6.41
CA ARG A 256 -11.54 12.72 7.68
C ARG A 256 -11.42 11.53 8.61
N ALA A 257 -11.27 10.32 8.07
CA ALA A 257 -11.06 9.10 8.84
C ALA A 257 -9.68 9.05 9.53
N PHE A 258 -8.70 9.89 9.14
CA PHE A 258 -7.40 9.96 9.81
C PHE A 258 -7.48 10.34 11.29
N LYS A 259 -8.54 11.02 11.73
CA LYS A 259 -8.74 11.26 13.16
C LYS A 259 -8.89 9.98 13.98
N PHE A 260 -9.23 8.86 13.34
CA PHE A 260 -9.32 7.54 13.96
C PHE A 260 -8.04 6.70 13.81
N ARG A 261 -6.92 7.29 13.37
CA ARG A 261 -5.66 6.58 13.10
C ARG A 261 -5.11 5.80 14.30
N SER A 262 -5.35 6.27 15.52
CA SER A 262 -4.96 5.58 16.75
C SER A 262 -5.71 4.25 16.98
N LEU A 263 -6.92 4.14 16.42
CA LEU A 263 -7.72 2.92 16.48
C LEU A 263 -7.35 1.93 15.37
N ASP A 264 -6.49 2.34 14.43
CA ASP A 264 -6.19 1.61 13.21
C ASP A 264 -4.70 1.74 12.84
N PRO A 265 -3.76 1.29 13.71
CA PRO A 265 -2.33 1.41 13.47
C PRO A 265 -1.88 0.50 12.33
N VAL A 266 -0.78 0.88 11.67
CA VAL A 266 -0.03 0.05 10.72
C VAL A 266 1.30 -0.31 11.36
N GLY A 267 1.64 -1.59 11.40
CA GLY A 267 2.87 -2.09 11.99
C GLY A 267 4.00 -2.22 10.95
N LYS A 268 4.96 -3.10 11.24
CA LYS A 268 6.06 -3.37 10.33
C LYS A 268 5.65 -4.33 9.23
N VAL A 269 6.10 -4.06 8.01
CA VAL A 269 5.74 -4.82 6.81
C VAL A 269 6.76 -5.92 6.53
N ARG A 270 6.27 -7.13 6.28
CA ARG A 270 7.07 -8.34 6.03
C ARG A 270 7.15 -8.74 4.55
N PRO A 271 6.09 -8.63 3.74
CA PRO A 271 6.18 -8.94 2.32
C PRO A 271 7.29 -8.15 1.63
N PRO A 272 7.96 -8.71 0.61
CA PRO A 272 8.90 -7.98 -0.22
C PRO A 272 8.27 -6.69 -0.74
N THR A 273 8.95 -5.58 -0.59
CA THR A 273 8.39 -4.26 -0.89
C THR A 273 9.31 -3.46 -1.80
N LEU A 274 8.73 -2.97 -2.90
CA LEU A 274 9.29 -1.92 -3.74
C LEU A 274 8.61 -0.60 -3.42
N PHE A 275 9.39 0.44 -3.12
CA PHE A 275 8.91 1.79 -2.98
C PHE A 275 9.54 2.66 -4.07
N ILE A 276 8.73 3.13 -5.01
CA ILE A 276 9.14 4.07 -6.06
C ILE A 276 8.72 5.47 -5.63
N TRP A 277 9.64 6.41 -5.70
CA TRP A 277 9.42 7.77 -5.23
C TRP A 277 10.15 8.78 -6.09
N ASP A 278 9.53 9.94 -6.26
CA ASP A 278 10.15 11.12 -6.87
C ASP A 278 10.77 12.06 -5.83
N ARG A 279 11.93 12.62 -6.17
CA ARG A 279 12.64 13.56 -5.28
C ARG A 279 11.94 14.91 -5.16
N GLU A 280 11.11 15.27 -6.12
CA GLU A 280 10.39 16.53 -6.20
C GLU A 280 8.92 16.38 -5.77
N ASP A 281 8.51 15.22 -5.25
CA ASP A 281 7.16 14.94 -4.77
C ASP A 281 6.66 16.07 -3.84
N PRO A 282 5.55 16.74 -4.20
CA PRO A 282 5.00 17.82 -3.40
C PRO A 282 4.32 17.34 -2.12
N ALA A 283 3.89 16.07 -2.05
CA ALA A 283 3.10 15.52 -0.95
C ALA A 283 3.98 14.93 0.17
N PHE A 284 5.14 14.34 -0.18
CA PHE A 284 5.97 13.64 0.80
C PHE A 284 7.40 14.15 0.85
N SER A 285 7.88 14.35 2.06
CA SER A 285 9.25 14.81 2.30
C SER A 285 10.24 13.67 2.19
N ARG A 286 11.48 13.98 1.79
CA ARG A 286 12.59 13.02 1.78
C ARG A 286 12.78 12.32 3.14
N ILE A 287 12.48 13.01 4.25
CA ILE A 287 12.60 12.44 5.60
C ILE A 287 11.58 11.29 5.75
N ALA A 288 10.32 11.49 5.39
CA ALA A 288 9.31 10.43 5.43
C ALA A 288 9.70 9.23 4.57
N VAL A 289 10.26 9.49 3.38
CA VAL A 289 10.72 8.45 2.45
C VAL A 289 11.84 7.61 3.06
N LEU A 290 12.89 8.24 3.58
CA LEU A 290 14.05 7.54 4.16
C LEU A 290 13.68 6.80 5.46
N GLU A 291 12.78 7.36 6.27
CA GLU A 291 12.30 6.72 7.49
C GLU A 291 11.47 5.44 7.22
N THR A 292 10.93 5.27 6.01
CA THR A 292 10.15 4.09 5.64
C THR A 292 10.94 2.79 5.87
N ALA A 293 12.23 2.76 5.60
CA ALA A 293 13.08 1.59 5.81
C ALA A 293 13.06 1.07 7.26
N ASN A 294 12.82 1.94 8.26
CA ASN A 294 12.76 1.55 9.66
C ASN A 294 11.51 0.73 10.03
N PHE A 295 10.52 0.72 9.17
CA PHE A 295 9.26 -0.01 9.34
C PHE A 295 9.17 -1.26 8.46
N MET A 296 10.30 -1.74 7.95
CA MET A 296 10.39 -2.95 7.15
C MET A 296 11.00 -4.09 7.97
N ASP A 297 10.31 -5.24 7.98
CA ASP A 297 10.82 -6.52 8.50
C ASP A 297 11.12 -7.51 7.34
N GLY A 298 10.75 -7.17 6.10
CA GLY A 298 11.02 -7.92 4.89
C GLY A 298 12.03 -7.25 3.97
N ALA A 299 12.23 -7.84 2.78
CA ALA A 299 13.05 -7.25 1.73
C ALA A 299 12.46 -5.90 1.29
N TYR A 300 13.29 -4.88 1.16
CA TYR A 300 12.87 -3.54 0.84
C TYR A 300 13.82 -2.89 -0.18
N ARG A 301 13.25 -2.34 -1.22
CA ARG A 301 13.96 -1.54 -2.23
C ARG A 301 13.28 -0.18 -2.36
N LEU A 302 14.06 0.88 -2.20
CA LEU A 302 13.68 2.24 -2.56
C LEU A 302 14.28 2.57 -3.94
N HIS A 303 13.45 2.96 -4.89
CA HIS A 303 13.89 3.42 -6.20
C HIS A 303 13.41 4.86 -6.45
N PRO A 304 14.29 5.85 -6.39
CA PRO A 304 13.95 7.22 -6.77
C PRO A 304 13.96 7.36 -8.30
N VAL A 305 12.89 7.93 -8.85
CA VAL A 305 12.74 8.23 -10.28
C VAL A 305 12.62 9.75 -10.49
N PRO A 306 12.99 10.28 -11.67
CA PRO A 306 12.87 11.70 -11.98
C PRO A 306 11.46 12.01 -12.51
N ALA A 307 10.45 11.99 -11.64
CA ALA A 307 9.04 12.23 -11.98
C ALA A 307 8.42 13.20 -10.98
N GLY A 308 7.14 13.46 -11.06
CA GLY A 308 6.35 14.11 -10.03
C GLY A 308 5.58 13.09 -9.17
N HIS A 309 4.44 13.50 -8.62
CA HIS A 309 3.64 12.64 -7.76
C HIS A 309 2.99 11.47 -8.52
N ASN A 310 2.61 11.67 -9.79
CA ASN A 310 1.96 10.67 -10.64
C ASN A 310 2.97 9.85 -11.45
N LEU A 311 3.88 9.18 -10.75
CA LEU A 311 5.03 8.45 -11.28
C LEU A 311 4.73 7.58 -12.52
N LEU A 312 3.61 6.85 -12.48
CA LEU A 312 3.23 5.92 -13.55
C LEU A 312 2.87 6.64 -14.85
N LEU A 313 2.30 7.85 -14.75
CA LEU A 313 1.90 8.63 -15.92
C LEU A 313 3.05 9.46 -16.46
N GLU A 314 3.93 9.94 -15.58
CA GLU A 314 5.05 10.80 -15.94
C GLU A 314 6.25 10.00 -16.47
N GLU A 315 6.53 8.82 -15.89
CA GLU A 315 7.65 7.94 -16.28
C GLU A 315 7.17 6.48 -16.46
N PRO A 316 6.17 6.22 -17.34
CA PRO A 316 5.52 4.92 -17.46
C PRO A 316 6.51 3.77 -17.74
N LYS A 317 7.49 3.98 -18.61
CA LYS A 317 8.44 2.92 -19.01
C LYS A 317 9.31 2.47 -17.83
N ILE A 318 9.86 3.41 -17.06
CA ILE A 318 10.74 3.10 -15.93
C ILE A 318 9.93 2.44 -14.83
N VAL A 319 8.78 3.04 -14.49
CA VAL A 319 7.93 2.57 -13.39
C VAL A 319 7.34 1.19 -13.68
N THR A 320 6.83 0.96 -14.91
CA THR A 320 6.30 -0.34 -15.31
C THR A 320 7.38 -1.42 -15.30
N ALA A 321 8.56 -1.14 -15.84
CA ALA A 321 9.67 -2.11 -15.84
C ALA A 321 10.10 -2.51 -14.42
N ASP A 322 10.17 -1.54 -13.49
CA ASP A 322 10.49 -1.82 -12.09
C ASP A 322 9.42 -2.64 -11.39
N ILE A 323 8.14 -2.32 -11.64
CA ILE A 323 7.01 -3.08 -11.11
C ILE A 323 7.10 -4.53 -11.59
N LEU A 324 7.16 -4.78 -12.89
CA LEU A 324 7.21 -6.13 -13.45
C LEU A 324 8.39 -6.94 -12.92
N ALA A 325 9.58 -6.33 -12.85
CA ALA A 325 10.76 -6.98 -12.28
C ALA A 325 10.59 -7.34 -10.80
N HIS A 326 9.91 -6.48 -10.02
CA HIS A 326 9.62 -6.73 -8.61
C HIS A 326 8.62 -7.87 -8.43
N LEU A 327 7.52 -7.87 -9.20
CA LEU A 327 6.50 -8.92 -9.16
C LEU A 327 7.12 -10.28 -9.52
N ASP A 328 7.87 -10.35 -10.63
CA ASP A 328 8.53 -11.57 -11.11
C ASP A 328 9.50 -12.13 -10.04
N THR A 329 10.32 -11.27 -9.44
CA THR A 329 11.23 -11.66 -8.37
C THR A 329 10.48 -12.22 -7.16
N ALA A 330 9.42 -11.55 -6.70
CA ALA A 330 8.64 -11.98 -5.56
C ALA A 330 7.90 -13.30 -5.83
N THR A 331 7.33 -13.46 -7.02
CA THR A 331 6.70 -14.70 -7.49
C THR A 331 7.67 -15.87 -7.49
N LYS A 332 8.86 -15.71 -8.09
CA LYS A 332 9.90 -16.74 -8.12
C LYS A 332 10.32 -17.16 -6.72
N VAL A 333 10.55 -16.20 -5.84
CA VAL A 333 10.83 -16.47 -4.43
C VAL A 333 9.68 -17.22 -3.78
N ALA A 334 8.44 -16.82 -3.95
CA ALA A 334 7.28 -17.49 -3.35
C ALA A 334 7.11 -18.93 -3.87
N LYS A 335 7.30 -19.19 -5.16
CA LYS A 335 7.24 -20.54 -5.77
C LYS A 335 8.35 -21.44 -5.29
N GLN A 336 9.58 -20.97 -5.21
CA GLN A 336 10.71 -21.73 -4.63
C GLN A 336 10.44 -22.15 -3.18
N TRP A 337 9.74 -21.32 -2.42
CA TRP A 337 9.37 -21.64 -1.05
C TRP A 337 8.27 -22.70 -0.97
N ALA A 338 7.30 -22.66 -1.85
CA ALA A 338 6.25 -23.69 -1.90
C ALA A 338 6.86 -25.06 -2.22
N VAL A 339 7.81 -25.13 -3.15
CA VAL A 339 8.54 -26.36 -3.48
C VAL A 339 9.38 -26.84 -2.30
N ALA A 340 10.15 -25.95 -1.66
CA ALA A 340 11.00 -26.31 -0.52
C ALA A 340 10.21 -26.72 0.74
N LEU A 341 8.93 -26.32 0.87
CA LEU A 341 8.04 -26.77 1.95
C LEU A 341 7.37 -28.12 1.63
N ASN A 342 7.22 -28.47 0.34
CA ASN A 342 6.65 -29.74 -0.10
C ASN A 342 7.69 -30.86 -0.28
N GLU A 343 8.97 -30.52 -0.44
CA GLU A 343 10.04 -31.49 -0.37
C GLU A 343 10.19 -31.94 1.10
N LYS A 344 9.77 -33.17 1.40
CA LYS A 344 10.09 -33.82 2.67
C LYS A 344 11.59 -33.70 2.88
N PRO A 345 12.06 -33.29 4.07
CA PRO A 345 13.50 -33.33 4.37
C PRO A 345 13.96 -34.77 4.12
N GLN A 346 14.92 -34.96 3.22
CA GLN A 346 15.70 -36.19 3.27
C GLN A 346 16.37 -36.22 4.64
N ASP A 347 15.99 -37.20 5.43
CA ASP A 347 16.60 -37.51 6.71
C ASP A 347 18.11 -37.66 6.53
N ASN A 348 18.84 -36.60 6.76
CA ASN A 348 20.23 -36.65 7.15
C ASN A 348 20.57 -35.40 7.97
N ASP A 349 20.50 -35.59 9.29
CA ASP A 349 21.16 -34.80 10.33
C ASP A 349 21.07 -33.26 10.26
N SER A 350 19.94 -32.67 10.64
CA SER A 350 20.03 -31.41 11.40
C SER A 350 18.69 -30.93 11.97
N PRO A 351 18.58 -30.79 13.27
CA PRO A 351 17.42 -30.17 13.91
C PRO A 351 17.50 -28.61 13.86
N CYS A 352 17.36 -28.01 12.67
CA CYS A 352 17.47 -26.57 12.49
C CYS A 352 16.12 -25.96 12.03
N ASP A 353 15.06 -26.08 12.84
CA ASP A 353 13.69 -25.64 12.47
C ASP A 353 13.10 -24.56 13.39
N GLN A 354 13.86 -23.99 14.33
CA GLN A 354 13.33 -23.00 15.25
C GLN A 354 13.39 -21.57 14.66
N ALA A 355 12.32 -20.83 14.83
CA ALA A 355 12.31 -19.40 14.55
C ALA A 355 13.33 -18.68 15.45
N PRO A 356 14.13 -17.76 14.90
CA PRO A 356 15.15 -17.08 15.67
C PRO A 356 14.52 -16.15 16.73
N PRO A 357 15.17 -16.04 17.91
CA PRO A 357 14.73 -15.10 18.92
C PRO A 357 14.92 -13.67 18.46
N LYS A 358 14.09 -12.74 18.97
CA LYS A 358 14.13 -11.31 18.62
C LYS A 358 15.48 -10.61 18.86
N CYS A 359 16.30 -11.18 19.71
CA CYS A 359 17.63 -10.68 20.07
C CYS A 359 18.73 -11.08 19.05
N LEU A 360 18.45 -12.03 18.15
CA LEU A 360 19.35 -12.39 17.05
C LEU A 360 18.98 -11.56 15.82
N ARG A 361 19.91 -10.78 15.30
CA ARG A 361 19.69 -9.93 14.11
C ARG A 361 20.71 -10.21 13.03
N ILE A 362 20.25 -10.22 11.78
CA ILE A 362 21.11 -10.24 10.60
C ILE A 362 20.93 -8.91 9.88
N VAL A 363 22.04 -8.27 9.57
CA VAL A 363 22.07 -6.98 8.88
C VAL A 363 22.89 -7.14 7.61
N LEU A 364 22.28 -6.88 6.46
CA LEU A 364 23.00 -6.79 5.19
C LEU A 364 23.59 -5.40 5.03
N SER A 365 24.81 -5.32 4.54
CA SER A 365 25.42 -4.04 4.18
C SER A 365 24.68 -3.40 3.00
N PRO A 366 24.43 -2.09 3.02
CA PRO A 366 23.78 -1.40 1.90
C PRO A 366 24.52 -1.53 0.55
N ASN A 367 25.80 -1.83 0.60
CA ASN A 367 26.65 -1.99 -0.59
C ASN A 367 26.77 -3.44 -1.08
N GLY A 368 25.99 -4.37 -0.52
CA GLY A 368 25.86 -5.72 -1.03
C GLY A 368 27.03 -6.68 -0.79
N GLY A 369 28.17 -6.20 -0.24
CA GLY A 369 29.40 -7.01 -0.11
C GLY A 369 29.56 -7.77 1.21
N THR A 370 28.82 -7.43 2.25
CA THR A 370 28.98 -8.03 3.58
C THR A 370 27.64 -8.20 4.28
N PHE A 371 27.52 -9.22 5.13
CA PHE A 371 26.44 -9.31 6.08
C PHE A 371 27.00 -9.49 7.50
N ARG A 372 26.23 -9.07 8.49
CA ARG A 372 26.58 -9.21 9.91
C ARG A 372 25.49 -9.95 10.64
N ILE A 373 25.87 -10.92 11.47
CA ILE A 373 24.98 -11.59 12.40
C ILE A 373 25.35 -11.09 13.79
N ARG A 374 24.41 -10.44 14.46
CA ARG A 374 24.59 -9.94 15.82
C ARG A 374 23.70 -10.71 16.76
N ASN A 375 24.32 -11.41 17.70
CA ASN A 375 23.65 -12.07 18.79
C ASN A 375 23.68 -11.15 20.02
N ARG A 376 22.50 -10.64 20.39
CA ARG A 376 22.30 -9.88 21.63
C ARG A 376 21.53 -10.67 22.67
N CYS A 377 21.53 -11.98 22.56
CA CYS A 377 20.90 -12.88 23.51
C CYS A 377 21.92 -13.30 24.59
N ASP A 378 21.42 -13.67 25.74
CA ASP A 378 22.23 -14.21 26.84
C ASP A 378 22.80 -15.60 26.52
N ASP A 379 22.25 -16.26 25.49
CA ASP A 379 22.66 -17.62 25.08
C ASP A 379 23.47 -17.61 23.78
N ALA A 380 24.32 -18.63 23.61
CA ALA A 380 25.00 -18.90 22.35
C ALA A 380 24.07 -19.58 21.34
N TYR A 381 24.15 -19.15 20.08
CA TYR A 381 23.34 -19.70 18.99
C TYR A 381 24.21 -20.23 17.85
N LYS A 382 23.77 -21.38 17.30
CA LYS A 382 24.27 -21.92 16.04
C LYS A 382 23.15 -21.95 15.02
N GLY A 383 23.46 -21.69 13.79
CA GLY A 383 22.43 -21.66 12.74
C GLY A 383 23.00 -21.63 11.34
N VAL A 384 22.10 -21.54 10.40
CA VAL A 384 22.39 -21.43 8.97
C VAL A 384 21.71 -20.17 8.45
N VAL A 385 22.45 -19.33 7.74
CA VAL A 385 21.93 -18.20 6.96
C VAL A 385 22.06 -18.55 5.50
N ARG A 386 20.94 -18.55 4.79
CA ARG A 386 20.91 -18.70 3.35
C ARG A 386 20.66 -17.35 2.72
N ILE A 387 21.54 -16.91 1.84
CA ILE A 387 21.43 -15.64 1.12
C ILE A 387 21.21 -15.95 -0.35
N SER A 388 20.20 -15.27 -0.93
CA SER A 388 19.90 -15.29 -2.35
C SER A 388 19.79 -13.87 -2.84
N CYS A 389 20.39 -13.53 -3.99
CA CYS A 389 20.41 -12.17 -4.54
C CYS A 389 19.74 -12.15 -5.92
N SER A 390 19.08 -11.05 -6.25
CA SER A 390 18.55 -10.83 -7.60
C SER A 390 19.70 -10.81 -8.62
N GLY A 391 19.51 -11.49 -9.74
CA GLY A 391 20.56 -11.66 -10.77
C GLY A 391 21.45 -12.89 -10.57
N TRP A 392 21.27 -13.64 -9.49
CA TRP A 392 21.89 -14.95 -9.34
C TRP A 392 21.07 -16.03 -10.07
N ALA A 393 21.73 -17.10 -10.48
CA ALA A 393 21.03 -18.28 -10.97
C ALA A 393 20.09 -18.81 -9.86
N PRO A 394 18.96 -19.43 -10.20
CA PRO A 394 17.94 -19.87 -9.22
C PRO A 394 18.46 -20.78 -8.10
N ASP A 395 19.53 -21.50 -8.36
CA ASP A 395 20.22 -22.43 -7.45
C ASP A 395 21.43 -21.83 -6.73
N ALA A 396 21.80 -20.59 -7.03
CA ALA A 396 23.00 -19.94 -6.53
C ALA A 396 22.88 -19.33 -5.13
N ALA A 397 21.91 -19.77 -4.32
CA ALA A 397 21.82 -19.35 -2.92
C ALA A 397 23.02 -19.86 -2.13
N VAL A 398 23.69 -18.97 -1.39
CA VAL A 398 24.85 -19.33 -0.57
C VAL A 398 24.39 -19.55 0.88
N GLU A 399 24.77 -20.67 1.44
CA GLU A 399 24.54 -21.00 2.85
C GLU A 399 25.77 -20.70 3.68
N TYR A 400 25.58 -19.96 4.75
CA TYR A 400 26.60 -19.70 5.76
C TYR A 400 26.18 -20.32 7.08
N ARG A 401 27.04 -21.19 7.64
CA ARG A 401 26.85 -21.72 8.98
C ARG A 401 27.51 -20.78 9.98
N PHE A 402 26.82 -20.49 11.07
CA PHE A 402 27.34 -19.61 12.11
C PHE A 402 27.23 -20.26 13.49
N SER A 403 28.15 -19.86 14.36
CA SER A 403 28.11 -20.18 15.79
C SER A 403 28.54 -18.92 16.53
N LEU A 404 27.64 -18.34 17.30
CA LEU A 404 27.87 -17.10 18.03
C LEU A 404 27.66 -17.33 19.51
N GLY A 405 28.65 -16.92 20.34
CA GLY A 405 28.48 -16.81 21.79
C GLY A 405 27.43 -15.76 22.16
N ALA A 406 27.09 -15.71 23.45
CA ALA A 406 26.23 -14.67 23.99
C ALA A 406 26.84 -13.29 23.70
N GLU A 407 25.98 -12.31 23.34
CA GLU A 407 26.36 -10.92 23.07
C GLU A 407 27.47 -10.71 22.00
N THR A 408 27.63 -11.65 21.05
CA THR A 408 28.68 -11.59 20.03
C THR A 408 28.13 -11.18 18.65
N GLU A 409 29.02 -10.72 17.78
CA GLU A 409 28.75 -10.37 16.39
C GLU A 409 29.71 -11.11 15.45
N MET A 410 29.19 -11.58 14.31
CA MET A 410 29.99 -12.10 13.21
C MET A 410 29.76 -11.27 11.98
N ALA A 411 30.82 -10.84 11.31
CA ALA A 411 30.77 -10.25 9.98
C ALA A 411 31.32 -11.24 8.97
N GLN A 412 30.65 -11.41 7.83
CA GLN A 412 31.08 -12.28 6.76
C GLN A 412 31.10 -11.49 5.45
N GLU A 413 32.25 -11.46 4.79
CA GLU A 413 32.33 -11.01 3.40
C GLU A 413 31.80 -12.09 2.47
N SER A 414 30.89 -11.71 1.59
CA SER A 414 30.39 -12.60 0.55
C SER A 414 30.98 -12.18 -0.80
N THR A 415 31.87 -12.97 -1.33
CA THR A 415 32.37 -12.80 -2.69
C THR A 415 31.22 -13.05 -3.67
N GLY A 416 30.80 -12.01 -4.41
CA GLY A 416 29.74 -12.10 -5.42
C GLY A 416 28.45 -11.32 -5.12
N LEU A 417 28.34 -10.63 -3.99
CA LEU A 417 27.22 -9.73 -3.69
C LEU A 417 27.37 -8.37 -4.39
N SER A 418 27.63 -8.35 -5.69
CA SER A 418 27.72 -7.09 -6.44
C SER A 418 26.37 -6.72 -7.07
N ASN A 419 25.87 -5.54 -6.77
CA ASN A 419 24.81 -4.81 -7.46
C ASN A 419 23.40 -5.44 -7.53
N GLY A 420 23.06 -6.44 -6.71
CA GLY A 420 21.71 -7.03 -6.69
C GLY A 420 20.99 -6.85 -5.35
N THR A 421 19.66 -6.91 -5.35
CA THR A 421 18.86 -7.00 -4.14
C THR A 421 19.02 -8.40 -3.55
N CYS A 422 19.49 -8.51 -2.30
CA CYS A 422 19.73 -9.77 -1.66
C CYS A 422 18.71 -10.05 -0.56
N TYR A 423 18.28 -11.29 -0.47
CA TYR A 423 17.38 -11.81 0.56
C TYR A 423 18.13 -12.78 1.44
N TYR A 424 17.83 -12.82 2.73
CA TYR A 424 18.43 -13.80 3.61
C TYR A 424 17.36 -14.55 4.41
N ARG A 425 17.71 -15.79 4.75
CA ARG A 425 16.98 -16.60 5.69
C ARG A 425 17.96 -17.16 6.72
N HIS A 426 17.53 -17.29 7.94
CA HIS A 426 18.29 -18.00 8.93
C HIS A 426 17.41 -19.03 9.66
N ARG A 427 18.04 -20.16 10.01
CA ARG A 427 17.48 -21.19 10.85
C ARG A 427 18.42 -21.41 12.01
N LEU A 428 17.88 -21.66 13.20
CA LEU A 428 18.65 -22.04 14.37
C LEU A 428 18.66 -23.55 14.51
N CYS A 429 19.82 -24.07 14.83
CA CYS A 429 19.98 -25.47 15.18
C CYS A 429 19.83 -25.64 16.71
N ALA A 430 18.83 -26.39 17.14
CA ALA A 430 18.66 -26.69 18.56
C ALA A 430 19.87 -27.46 19.09
N LYS A 431 20.37 -27.12 20.29
CA LYS A 431 21.26 -27.99 21.03
C LYS A 431 20.46 -29.23 21.42
N LYS A 432 20.96 -30.44 21.08
CA LYS A 432 20.40 -31.70 21.56
C LYS A 432 20.37 -31.65 23.10
N GLY A 433 19.15 -31.54 23.69
CA GLY A 433 18.96 -31.62 25.14
C GLY A 433 18.76 -30.29 25.89
N ALA A 434 18.64 -29.15 25.22
CA ALA A 434 18.23 -27.90 25.87
C ALA A 434 16.69 -27.72 25.85
N PRO A 435 16.05 -27.41 26.98
CA PRO A 435 14.63 -27.08 26.99
C PRO A 435 14.37 -25.78 26.20
N PRO A 436 13.18 -25.61 25.57
CA PRO A 436 12.86 -24.39 24.86
C PRO A 436 12.93 -23.19 25.81
N PRO A 437 13.49 -22.04 25.37
CA PRO A 437 13.56 -20.86 26.20
C PRO A 437 12.13 -20.40 26.54
N GLN A 438 11.83 -20.26 27.82
CA GLN A 438 10.58 -19.72 28.32
C GLN A 438 10.48 -18.24 27.91
N PRO A 439 9.32 -17.77 27.40
CA PRO A 439 9.14 -16.36 27.14
C PRO A 439 9.17 -15.57 28.45
N ARG A 440 10.15 -14.68 28.61
CA ARG A 440 10.15 -13.71 29.72
C ARG A 440 8.94 -12.78 29.58
N PRO A 441 8.26 -12.43 30.69
CA PRO A 441 7.19 -11.45 30.65
C PRO A 441 7.73 -10.10 30.15
N ALA A 442 6.95 -9.46 29.28
CA ALA A 442 7.25 -8.13 28.74
C ALA A 442 7.47 -7.14 29.89
N ALA A 443 8.70 -6.61 30.00
CA ALA A 443 8.97 -5.48 30.85
C ALA A 443 8.18 -4.26 30.32
N LEU A 444 7.24 -3.78 31.07
CA LEU A 444 6.57 -2.50 30.91
C LEU A 444 7.62 -1.41 31.07
N PHE A 445 7.95 -0.73 29.97
CA PHE A 445 8.63 0.56 30.06
C PHE A 445 7.55 1.65 30.10
N PRO A 446 7.55 2.54 31.11
CA PRO A 446 6.66 3.69 31.13
C PRO A 446 7.18 4.78 30.17
N PHE A 447 6.23 5.33 29.39
CA PHE A 447 6.24 6.55 28.57
C PHE A 447 7.12 6.64 27.32
#